data_7f0b0823df830d0848de463dff743168
#
_entry.id   7f0b0823df830d0848de463dff743168
#
_cell.length_a   1.000
_cell.length_b   1.000
_cell.length_c   1.000
_cell.angle_alpha   90.00
_cell.angle_beta   90.00
_cell.angle_gamma   90.00
#
_symmetry.space_group_name_H-M   'P 1'
#
loop_
_entity.id
_entity.type
_entity.pdbx_description
1 polymer ?
#
loop_
_entity_poly.entity_id
_entity_poly.type
_entity_poly.pdbx_seq_one_letter_code
_entity_poly.pdbx_strand_id
1 'polypeptide(L)'
;MPKVTKIYGPPGTGKTEKLIRRAMAYIRIGTPINSIGYFAFTRKAAHEARDRMLSKNPQYKKKELRYFQTLHSLAFHTLGLREENVMQDYHYNDLGKILSIRVNAKKDADASPYLSCDNEYFQIILKAKEKGISVWDEYCTGEHSSNVKPDLLKHIEVNYNLYKVNNNLIDFADMIKKFLSKPELCPSFNTVFIDEAQDLSPIQWQMYDMLKNNSKNVYLAGDDDQAIYGWAGADVDRFIKEPAEEKVLSKSRRIPIAVQEISEVITERIQGLRATKNYLPRNEQGLCSKINSLENVDLYNGKWLILTRTISRAKEICDLLKVKGLYYENKHRKSYDTKLYKAIINHSKWLNGEDIPDTALEDIKEYMGERELKKDLKWYECFDTASADEKIYIRLMLSNGEKLSNEARIKVSTIHAAKGGECENVILVLDNAKKIREATAHSIIKRDEEHRVWYVGCTRAKRNLYLMRAKIERKGYQL
;
A
#
# COMPACT_ATOMS: atom_id res chain seq x y z
N MET A 1 -15.16 5.90 -31.97
CA MET A 1 -14.48 6.15 -30.68
C MET A 1 -14.91 5.08 -29.69
N PRO A 2 -14.06 4.62 -28.78
CA PRO A 2 -14.43 3.64 -27.75
C PRO A 2 -15.50 4.22 -26.82
N LYS A 3 -16.40 3.37 -26.33
CA LYS A 3 -17.36 3.76 -25.30
C LYS A 3 -16.67 3.75 -23.95
N VAL A 4 -16.54 4.90 -23.29
CA VAL A 4 -15.93 5.04 -21.96
C VAL A 4 -17.01 5.17 -20.90
N THR A 5 -16.94 4.35 -19.85
CA THR A 5 -17.81 4.43 -18.66
C THR A 5 -16.94 4.61 -17.43
N LYS A 6 -17.15 5.70 -16.69
CA LYS A 6 -16.46 6.01 -15.42
C LYS A 6 -17.36 5.62 -14.24
N ILE A 7 -16.81 4.85 -13.32
CA ILE A 7 -17.50 4.36 -12.14
C ILE A 7 -16.86 4.97 -10.90
N TYR A 8 -17.52 5.96 -10.31
CA TYR A 8 -17.15 6.45 -9.01
C TYR A 8 -17.61 5.47 -7.93
N GLY A 9 -16.67 4.98 -7.17
CA GLY A 9 -16.93 3.99 -6.14
C GLY A 9 -16.39 4.42 -4.78
N PRO A 10 -17.17 5.17 -3.99
CA PRO A 10 -16.82 5.47 -2.61
C PRO A 10 -16.38 4.23 -1.81
N PRO A 11 -15.75 4.40 -0.64
CA PRO A 11 -15.20 3.28 0.12
C PRO A 11 -16.24 2.20 0.42
N GLY A 12 -15.87 0.94 0.14
CA GLY A 12 -16.74 -0.21 0.43
C GLY A 12 -17.96 -0.39 -0.48
N THR A 13 -18.10 0.41 -1.55
CA THR A 13 -19.23 0.27 -2.51
C THR A 13 -19.07 -0.89 -3.51
N GLY A 14 -17.88 -1.53 -3.55
CA GLY A 14 -17.63 -2.70 -4.36
C GLY A 14 -17.23 -2.41 -5.80
N LYS A 15 -16.37 -1.41 -6.03
CA LYS A 15 -15.78 -1.07 -7.36
C LYS A 15 -15.27 -2.31 -8.08
N THR A 16 -14.28 -2.99 -7.51
CA THR A 16 -13.64 -4.19 -8.08
C THR A 16 -14.65 -5.29 -8.39
N GLU A 17 -15.60 -5.55 -7.49
CA GLU A 17 -16.67 -6.54 -7.70
C GLU A 17 -17.57 -6.14 -8.88
N LYS A 18 -17.88 -4.84 -9.02
CA LYS A 18 -18.66 -4.32 -10.16
C LYS A 18 -17.95 -4.52 -11.48
N LEU A 19 -16.62 -4.24 -11.53
CA LEU A 19 -15.81 -4.47 -12.73
C LEU A 19 -15.75 -5.94 -13.09
N ILE A 20 -15.51 -6.83 -12.11
CA ILE A 20 -15.46 -8.28 -12.33
C ILE A 20 -16.81 -8.80 -12.84
N ARG A 21 -17.93 -8.38 -12.26
CA ARG A 21 -19.28 -8.77 -12.75
C ARG A 21 -19.51 -8.29 -14.16
N ARG A 22 -19.01 -7.12 -14.53
CA ARG A 22 -19.12 -6.60 -15.90
C ARG A 22 -18.25 -7.41 -16.87
N ALA A 23 -17.03 -7.77 -16.50
CA ALA A 23 -16.17 -8.65 -17.28
C ALA A 23 -16.81 -10.03 -17.50
N MET A 24 -17.42 -10.61 -16.45
CA MET A 24 -18.19 -11.85 -16.57
C MET A 24 -19.39 -11.73 -17.52
N ALA A 25 -20.07 -10.58 -17.54
CA ALA A 25 -21.18 -10.35 -18.45
C ALA A 25 -20.71 -10.38 -19.91
N TYR A 26 -19.54 -9.79 -20.22
CA TYR A 26 -18.95 -9.88 -21.55
C TYR A 26 -18.61 -11.31 -21.96
N ILE A 27 -18.04 -12.09 -21.05
CA ILE A 27 -17.74 -13.51 -21.29
C ILE A 27 -19.02 -14.31 -21.61
N ARG A 28 -20.10 -14.08 -20.85
CA ARG A 28 -21.38 -14.78 -21.03
C ARG A 28 -22.03 -14.51 -22.40
N ILE A 29 -21.78 -13.36 -22.99
CA ILE A 29 -22.27 -13.03 -24.33
C ILE A 29 -21.29 -13.41 -25.44
N GLY A 30 -20.28 -14.25 -25.12
CA GLY A 30 -19.36 -14.82 -26.10
C GLY A 30 -18.08 -14.01 -26.34
N THR A 31 -17.78 -12.96 -25.55
CA THR A 31 -16.51 -12.23 -25.69
C THR A 31 -15.34 -13.12 -25.25
N PRO A 32 -14.32 -13.35 -26.10
CA PRO A 32 -13.17 -14.15 -25.75
C PRO A 32 -12.42 -13.55 -24.55
N ILE A 33 -12.08 -14.39 -23.57
CA ILE A 33 -11.44 -13.94 -22.32
C ILE A 33 -10.09 -13.25 -22.56
N ASN A 34 -9.35 -13.66 -23.57
CA ASN A 34 -8.07 -13.05 -23.97
C ASN A 34 -8.22 -11.68 -24.67
N SER A 35 -9.45 -11.26 -24.99
CA SER A 35 -9.76 -9.91 -25.48
C SER A 35 -10.28 -8.99 -24.38
N ILE A 36 -10.22 -9.42 -23.11
CA ILE A 36 -10.58 -8.64 -21.94
C ILE A 36 -9.32 -8.27 -21.18
N GLY A 37 -9.02 -6.98 -21.08
CA GLY A 37 -7.96 -6.43 -20.23
C GLY A 37 -8.51 -5.97 -18.88
N TYR A 38 -7.89 -6.38 -17.78
CA TYR A 38 -8.17 -5.88 -16.44
C TYR A 38 -6.86 -5.39 -15.80
N PHE A 39 -6.76 -4.09 -15.61
CA PHE A 39 -5.55 -3.46 -15.12
C PHE A 39 -5.81 -2.83 -13.75
N ALA A 40 -5.18 -3.40 -12.73
CA ALA A 40 -5.23 -2.88 -11.37
C ALA A 40 -3.98 -2.04 -11.07
N PHE A 41 -4.09 -1.17 -10.09
CA PHE A 41 -2.99 -0.31 -9.67
C PHE A 41 -1.84 -1.10 -9.02
N THR A 42 -2.14 -2.12 -8.19
CA THR A 42 -1.12 -2.95 -7.53
C THR A 42 -1.16 -4.41 -8.02
N ARG A 43 -0.04 -5.13 -7.89
CA ARG A 43 0.03 -6.56 -8.19
C ARG A 43 -0.96 -7.36 -7.36
N LYS A 44 -1.07 -7.05 -6.06
CA LYS A 44 -2.02 -7.70 -5.14
C LYS A 44 -3.46 -7.55 -5.62
N ALA A 45 -3.88 -6.34 -5.97
CA ALA A 45 -5.23 -6.08 -6.49
C ALA A 45 -5.50 -6.83 -7.81
N ALA A 46 -4.51 -6.90 -8.70
CA ALA A 46 -4.61 -7.66 -9.95
C ALA A 46 -4.76 -9.17 -9.70
N HIS A 47 -4.00 -9.72 -8.76
CA HIS A 47 -4.11 -11.12 -8.35
C HIS A 47 -5.46 -11.42 -7.72
N GLU A 48 -5.94 -10.59 -6.80
CA GLU A 48 -7.27 -10.74 -6.21
C GLU A 48 -8.38 -10.71 -7.25
N ALA A 49 -8.32 -9.78 -8.22
CA ALA A 49 -9.29 -9.71 -9.30
C ALA A 49 -9.28 -10.98 -10.15
N ARG A 50 -8.10 -11.48 -10.50
CA ARG A 50 -7.92 -12.72 -11.24
C ARG A 50 -8.46 -13.93 -10.48
N ASP A 51 -8.12 -14.06 -9.19
CA ASP A 51 -8.54 -15.18 -8.37
C ASP A 51 -10.06 -15.18 -8.14
N ARG A 52 -10.67 -13.99 -7.96
CA ARG A 52 -12.13 -13.84 -7.94
C ARG A 52 -12.79 -14.20 -9.27
N MET A 53 -12.14 -13.89 -10.40
CA MET A 53 -12.64 -14.30 -11.71
C MET A 53 -12.58 -15.82 -11.86
N LEU A 54 -11.48 -16.47 -11.49
CA LEU A 54 -11.32 -17.93 -11.55
C LEU A 54 -12.30 -18.65 -10.62
N SER A 55 -12.48 -18.17 -9.39
CA SER A 55 -13.43 -18.79 -8.44
C SER A 55 -14.88 -18.81 -8.94
N LYS A 56 -15.26 -17.81 -9.75
CA LYS A 56 -16.60 -17.69 -10.36
C LYS A 56 -16.72 -18.36 -11.73
N ASN A 57 -15.60 -18.75 -12.35
CA ASN A 57 -15.53 -19.37 -13.65
C ASN A 57 -14.44 -20.47 -13.68
N PRO A 58 -14.69 -21.63 -13.02
CA PRO A 58 -13.71 -22.69 -12.85
C PRO A 58 -13.19 -23.33 -14.14
N GLN A 59 -13.91 -23.14 -15.25
CA GLN A 59 -13.52 -23.62 -16.58
C GLN A 59 -12.27 -22.95 -17.12
N TYR A 60 -11.92 -21.74 -16.65
CA TYR A 60 -10.75 -21.03 -17.09
C TYR A 60 -9.52 -21.34 -16.22
N LYS A 61 -8.34 -21.32 -16.85
CA LYS A 61 -7.05 -21.47 -16.19
C LYS A 61 -6.35 -20.11 -16.05
N LYS A 62 -5.48 -19.98 -15.08
CA LYS A 62 -4.72 -18.76 -14.78
C LYS A 62 -4.03 -18.15 -16.03
N LYS A 63 -3.49 -19.01 -16.93
CA LYS A 63 -2.83 -18.59 -18.16
C LYS A 63 -3.74 -17.89 -19.17
N GLU A 64 -5.06 -18.13 -19.11
CA GLU A 64 -6.03 -17.52 -20.03
C GLU A 64 -6.38 -16.08 -19.59
N LEU A 65 -6.19 -15.75 -18.29
CA LEU A 65 -6.36 -14.43 -17.69
C LEU A 65 -5.07 -13.61 -17.71
N ARG A 66 -4.25 -13.75 -18.77
CA ARG A 66 -2.95 -13.09 -18.89
C ARG A 66 -3.00 -11.57 -18.80
N TYR A 67 -4.12 -10.97 -19.17
CA TYR A 67 -4.33 -9.52 -19.11
C TYR A 67 -5.00 -9.04 -17.83
N PHE A 68 -5.12 -9.89 -16.80
CA PHE A 68 -5.48 -9.49 -15.44
C PHE A 68 -4.20 -9.17 -14.67
N GLN A 69 -3.70 -7.95 -14.80
CA GLN A 69 -2.37 -7.56 -14.33
C GLN A 69 -2.27 -6.04 -14.08
N THR A 70 -1.09 -5.51 -13.80
CA THR A 70 -0.86 -4.05 -13.73
C THR A 70 -0.45 -3.51 -15.12
N LEU A 71 -0.55 -2.18 -15.32
CA LEU A 71 -0.04 -1.54 -16.54
C LEU A 71 1.46 -1.80 -16.75
N HIS A 72 2.25 -1.73 -15.69
CA HIS A 72 3.67 -2.06 -15.74
C HIS A 72 3.92 -3.53 -16.13
N SER A 73 3.11 -4.46 -15.62
CA SER A 73 3.24 -5.88 -16.01
C SER A 73 2.92 -6.08 -17.49
N LEU A 74 1.94 -5.35 -18.05
CA LEU A 74 1.65 -5.39 -19.48
C LEU A 74 2.87 -4.92 -20.27
N ALA A 75 3.44 -3.76 -19.94
CA ALA A 75 4.63 -3.23 -20.61
C ALA A 75 5.81 -4.21 -20.49
N PHE A 76 6.06 -4.75 -19.30
CA PHE A 76 7.14 -5.71 -19.03
C PHE A 76 7.07 -6.94 -19.94
N HIS A 77 5.91 -7.59 -19.97
CA HIS A 77 5.72 -8.82 -20.77
C HIS A 77 5.72 -8.54 -22.27
N THR A 78 5.09 -7.45 -22.69
CA THR A 78 5.01 -7.09 -24.10
C THR A 78 6.37 -6.68 -24.68
N LEU A 79 7.21 -6.04 -23.90
CA LEU A 79 8.57 -5.68 -24.31
C LEU A 79 9.57 -6.83 -24.20
N GLY A 80 9.17 -8.00 -23.70
CA GLY A 80 10.05 -9.16 -23.50
C GLY A 80 11.16 -8.90 -22.49
N LEU A 81 10.93 -8.06 -21.49
CA LEU A 81 11.92 -7.72 -20.46
C LEU A 81 12.12 -8.89 -19.49
N ARG A 82 13.33 -8.97 -18.92
CA ARG A 82 13.68 -9.87 -17.81
C ARG A 82 13.81 -9.07 -16.52
N GLU A 83 13.67 -9.73 -15.37
CA GLU A 83 13.80 -9.05 -14.07
C GLU A 83 15.18 -8.40 -13.88
N GLU A 84 16.22 -9.01 -14.42
CA GLU A 84 17.60 -8.49 -14.44
C GLU A 84 17.76 -7.15 -15.17
N ASN A 85 16.83 -6.82 -16.10
CA ASN A 85 16.84 -5.56 -16.83
C ASN A 85 16.11 -4.43 -16.10
N VAL A 86 15.52 -4.69 -14.93
CA VAL A 86 14.69 -3.70 -14.21
C VAL A 86 15.36 -3.29 -12.91
N MET A 87 15.47 -1.99 -12.70
CA MET A 87 16.02 -1.44 -11.45
C MET A 87 15.23 -1.95 -10.22
N GLN A 88 15.97 -2.46 -9.25
CA GLN A 88 15.48 -2.89 -7.94
C GLN A 88 15.99 -1.95 -6.84
N ASP A 89 15.45 -2.06 -5.63
CA ASP A 89 15.79 -1.22 -4.48
C ASP A 89 17.29 -1.12 -4.23
N TYR A 90 18.01 -2.24 -4.36
CA TYR A 90 19.45 -2.29 -4.11
C TYR A 90 20.24 -1.47 -5.14
N HIS A 91 19.80 -1.35 -6.39
CA HIS A 91 20.47 -0.53 -7.39
C HIS A 91 20.46 0.96 -7.01
N TYR A 92 19.36 1.46 -6.43
CA TYR A 92 19.29 2.85 -5.92
C TYR A 92 20.22 3.05 -4.72
N ASN A 93 20.30 2.06 -3.85
CA ASN A 93 21.18 2.11 -2.69
C ASN A 93 22.67 2.07 -3.10
N ASP A 94 23.01 1.26 -4.11
CA ASP A 94 24.36 1.18 -4.66
C ASP A 94 24.75 2.46 -5.38
N LEU A 95 23.85 3.05 -6.17
CA LEU A 95 24.07 4.36 -6.78
C LEU A 95 24.27 5.44 -5.70
N GLY A 96 23.54 5.38 -4.59
CA GLY A 96 23.74 6.25 -3.44
C GLY A 96 25.17 6.14 -2.88
N LYS A 97 25.72 4.92 -2.75
CA LYS A 97 27.12 4.72 -2.32
C LYS A 97 28.11 5.31 -3.32
N ILE A 98 27.91 5.05 -4.63
CA ILE A 98 28.77 5.61 -5.70
C ILE A 98 28.82 7.14 -5.66
N LEU A 99 27.67 7.78 -5.42
CA LEU A 99 27.53 9.23 -5.36
C LEU A 99 27.86 9.82 -3.98
N SER A 100 28.23 8.99 -3.01
CA SER A 100 28.46 9.39 -1.61
C SER A 100 27.28 10.15 -0.99
N ILE A 101 26.05 9.75 -1.36
CA ILE A 101 24.82 10.30 -0.80
C ILE A 101 24.02 9.19 -0.11
N ARG A 102 23.35 9.55 0.97
CA ARG A 102 22.45 8.61 1.64
C ARG A 102 21.19 8.39 0.81
N VAL A 103 20.93 7.14 0.45
CA VAL A 103 19.70 6.70 -0.24
C VAL A 103 19.18 5.47 0.46
N ASN A 104 17.91 5.48 0.79
CA ASN A 104 17.20 4.30 1.29
C ASN A 104 15.93 4.15 0.45
N ALA A 105 16.08 3.43 -0.65
CA ALA A 105 14.98 3.13 -1.54
C ALA A 105 14.31 1.83 -1.13
N LYS A 106 12.98 1.79 -1.17
CA LYS A 106 12.17 0.60 -0.87
C LYS A 106 10.99 0.54 -1.81
N LYS A 107 10.77 -0.65 -2.35
CA LYS A 107 9.61 -0.96 -3.16
C LYS A 107 8.66 -1.85 -2.36
N ASP A 108 7.44 -1.43 -2.26
CA ASP A 108 6.34 -2.24 -1.73
C ASP A 108 5.33 -2.48 -2.87
N ALA A 109 5.63 -3.46 -3.70
CA ALA A 109 4.86 -3.75 -4.91
C ALA A 109 3.41 -4.20 -4.60
N ASP A 110 3.13 -4.62 -3.37
CA ASP A 110 1.79 -5.00 -2.93
C ASP A 110 0.97 -3.79 -2.49
N ALA A 111 1.64 -2.73 -2.01
CA ALA A 111 0.98 -1.50 -1.55
C ALA A 111 0.95 -0.40 -2.62
N SER A 112 2.01 -0.27 -3.44
CA SER A 112 2.13 0.77 -4.47
C SER A 112 3.11 0.36 -5.58
N PRO A 113 2.84 0.70 -6.86
CA PRO A 113 3.82 0.55 -7.93
C PRO A 113 4.96 1.57 -7.83
N TYR A 114 4.79 2.65 -7.06
CA TYR A 114 5.77 3.71 -6.93
C TYR A 114 6.88 3.35 -5.93
N LEU A 115 8.11 3.67 -6.31
CA LEU A 115 9.27 3.52 -5.42
C LEU A 115 9.21 4.57 -4.31
N SER A 116 9.32 4.16 -3.06
CA SER A 116 9.53 5.05 -1.92
C SER A 116 11.03 5.24 -1.70
N CYS A 117 11.47 6.49 -1.69
CA CYS A 117 12.86 6.87 -1.43
C CYS A 117 12.92 7.98 -0.38
N ASP A 118 13.88 7.92 0.55
CA ASP A 118 14.09 8.94 1.58
C ASP A 118 14.93 10.13 1.10
N ASN A 119 15.60 9.99 -0.04
CA ASN A 119 16.44 11.02 -0.64
C ASN A 119 15.63 11.99 -1.52
N GLU A 120 15.66 13.27 -1.23
CA GLU A 120 14.82 14.28 -1.87
C GLU A 120 15.20 14.51 -3.36
N TYR A 121 16.45 14.35 -3.73
CA TYR A 121 16.90 14.42 -5.13
C TYR A 121 16.27 13.29 -5.97
N PHE A 122 16.30 12.06 -5.45
CA PHE A 122 15.64 10.93 -6.13
C PHE A 122 14.11 11.09 -6.16
N GLN A 123 13.49 11.68 -5.13
CA GLN A 123 12.05 11.97 -5.16
C GLN A 123 11.71 12.91 -6.33
N ILE A 124 12.49 13.96 -6.57
CA ILE A 124 12.29 14.89 -7.70
C ILE A 124 12.48 14.15 -9.03
N ILE A 125 13.58 13.40 -9.19
CA ILE A 125 13.87 12.66 -10.43
C ILE A 125 12.75 11.66 -10.76
N LEU A 126 12.36 10.84 -9.79
CA LEU A 126 11.33 9.80 -10.00
C LEU A 126 9.96 10.42 -10.30
N LYS A 127 9.61 11.50 -9.61
CA LYS A 127 8.35 12.21 -9.82
C LYS A 127 8.30 12.88 -11.20
N ALA A 128 9.40 13.51 -11.64
CA ALA A 128 9.51 14.06 -12.98
C ALA A 128 9.29 12.99 -14.07
N LYS A 129 9.88 11.81 -13.87
CA LYS A 129 9.74 10.68 -14.78
C LYS A 129 8.29 10.17 -14.85
N GLU A 130 7.61 10.04 -13.71
CA GLU A 130 6.20 9.64 -13.64
C GLU A 130 5.26 10.70 -14.25
N LYS A 131 5.60 11.97 -14.12
CA LYS A 131 4.89 13.07 -14.79
C LYS A 131 5.20 13.16 -16.29
N GLY A 132 6.28 12.56 -16.75
CA GLY A 132 6.75 12.66 -18.15
C GLY A 132 7.33 14.01 -18.51
N ILE A 133 7.80 14.78 -17.54
CA ILE A 133 8.44 16.10 -17.69
C ILE A 133 9.95 16.03 -17.43
N SER A 134 10.68 17.13 -17.68
CA SER A 134 12.09 17.18 -17.32
C SER A 134 12.28 17.27 -15.80
N VAL A 135 13.45 16.81 -15.32
CA VAL A 135 13.80 16.94 -13.89
C VAL A 135 13.91 18.41 -13.49
N TRP A 136 14.33 19.28 -14.44
CA TRP A 136 14.39 20.70 -14.22
C TRP A 136 13.00 21.34 -14.05
N ASP A 137 12.03 20.96 -14.89
CA ASP A 137 10.65 21.44 -14.76
C ASP A 137 10.04 21.03 -13.42
N GLU A 138 10.25 19.77 -12.99
CA GLU A 138 9.78 19.32 -11.66
C GLU A 138 10.48 20.06 -10.53
N TYR A 139 11.78 20.38 -10.68
CA TYR A 139 12.51 21.19 -9.71
C TYR A 139 11.95 22.61 -9.63
N CYS A 140 11.68 23.26 -10.76
CA CYS A 140 11.17 24.64 -10.78
C CYS A 140 9.71 24.76 -10.32
N THR A 141 8.86 23.77 -10.61
CA THR A 141 7.42 23.82 -10.35
C THR A 141 6.98 22.95 -9.18
N GLY A 142 7.81 22.00 -8.76
CA GLY A 142 7.54 21.08 -7.67
C GLY A 142 7.84 21.70 -6.30
N GLU A 143 7.31 21.05 -5.29
CA GLU A 143 7.57 21.39 -3.88
C GLU A 143 8.72 20.53 -3.35
N HIS A 144 9.83 21.13 -3.03
CA HIS A 144 11.00 20.52 -2.40
C HIS A 144 11.61 21.47 -1.35
N SER A 145 12.53 20.96 -0.53
CA SER A 145 13.19 21.81 0.47
C SER A 145 14.16 22.80 -0.18
N SER A 146 14.38 23.94 0.46
CA SER A 146 15.38 24.94 0.03
C SER A 146 16.82 24.40 0.06
N ASN A 147 17.04 23.22 0.63
CA ASN A 147 18.36 22.59 0.70
C ASN A 147 18.74 21.80 -0.56
N VAL A 148 17.79 21.58 -1.48
CA VAL A 148 18.07 20.90 -2.76
C VAL A 148 18.86 21.84 -3.68
N LYS A 149 20.11 21.47 -3.96
CA LYS A 149 21.00 22.24 -4.83
C LYS A 149 20.81 21.81 -6.29
N PRO A 150 20.55 22.75 -7.23
CA PRO A 150 20.32 22.42 -8.64
C PRO A 150 21.46 21.66 -9.30
N ASP A 151 22.71 22.09 -9.06
CA ASP A 151 23.90 21.46 -9.67
C ASP A 151 24.06 20.01 -9.22
N LEU A 152 23.81 19.74 -7.93
CA LEU A 152 23.85 18.39 -7.40
C LEU A 152 22.69 17.54 -7.95
N LEU A 153 21.49 18.12 -8.10
CA LEU A 153 20.35 17.43 -8.72
C LEU A 153 20.69 17.00 -10.14
N LYS A 154 21.26 17.92 -10.95
CA LYS A 154 21.69 17.62 -12.31
C LYS A 154 22.79 16.55 -12.34
N HIS A 155 23.77 16.64 -11.44
CA HIS A 155 24.83 15.64 -11.31
C HIS A 155 24.26 14.25 -10.99
N ILE A 156 23.32 14.14 -10.05
CA ILE A 156 22.65 12.88 -9.68
C ILE A 156 21.84 12.36 -10.86
N GLU A 157 21.08 13.20 -11.56
CA GLU A 157 20.28 12.79 -12.73
C GLU A 157 21.17 12.20 -13.84
N VAL A 158 22.26 12.85 -14.17
CA VAL A 158 23.22 12.36 -15.19
C VAL A 158 23.78 11.00 -14.79
N ASN A 159 24.25 10.86 -13.57
CA ASN A 159 24.82 9.61 -13.09
C ASN A 159 23.77 8.49 -12.94
N TYR A 160 22.54 8.83 -12.57
CA TYR A 160 21.43 7.89 -12.56
C TYR A 160 21.15 7.31 -13.95
N ASN A 161 21.16 8.15 -14.98
CA ASN A 161 20.95 7.70 -16.35
C ASN A 161 22.15 6.91 -16.87
N LEU A 162 23.38 7.33 -16.59
CA LEU A 162 24.60 6.57 -16.93
C LEU A 162 24.64 5.21 -16.24
N TYR A 163 24.28 5.13 -14.96
CA TYR A 163 24.19 3.87 -14.23
C TYR A 163 23.25 2.88 -14.90
N LYS A 164 22.06 3.34 -15.33
CA LYS A 164 21.12 2.49 -16.07
C LYS A 164 21.69 2.00 -17.40
N VAL A 165 22.31 2.88 -18.17
CA VAL A 165 22.90 2.52 -19.46
C VAL A 165 24.02 1.50 -19.28
N ASN A 166 24.95 1.76 -18.36
CA ASN A 166 26.12 0.90 -18.12
C ASN A 166 25.76 -0.49 -17.60
N ASN A 167 24.62 -0.62 -16.90
CA ASN A 167 24.16 -1.89 -16.34
C ASN A 167 23.00 -2.51 -17.14
N ASN A 168 22.68 -1.97 -18.32
CA ASN A 168 21.53 -2.41 -19.15
C ASN A 168 20.21 -2.48 -18.37
N LEU A 169 19.95 -1.44 -17.57
CA LEU A 169 18.77 -1.34 -16.70
C LEU A 169 17.78 -0.30 -17.20
N ILE A 170 16.52 -0.53 -16.92
CA ILE A 170 15.43 0.46 -17.05
C ILE A 170 14.68 0.56 -15.73
N ASP A 171 14.18 1.73 -15.40
CA ASP A 171 13.25 1.90 -14.30
C ASP A 171 11.78 1.73 -14.75
N PHE A 172 10.84 1.82 -13.82
CA PHE A 172 9.41 1.61 -14.11
C PHE A 172 8.83 2.65 -15.07
N ALA A 173 9.25 3.91 -14.96
CA ALA A 173 8.80 4.96 -15.87
C ALA A 173 9.38 4.77 -17.28
N ASP A 174 10.65 4.37 -17.38
CA ASP A 174 11.27 4.04 -18.68
C ASP A 174 10.57 2.87 -19.37
N MET A 175 10.13 1.88 -18.59
CA MET A 175 9.38 0.73 -19.10
C MET A 175 8.08 1.18 -19.78
N ILE A 176 7.30 2.05 -19.14
CA ILE A 176 6.09 2.61 -19.74
C ILE A 176 6.43 3.45 -20.97
N LYS A 177 7.42 4.35 -20.91
CA LYS A 177 7.85 5.17 -22.03
C LYS A 177 8.29 4.32 -23.23
N LYS A 178 9.05 3.25 -22.98
CA LYS A 178 9.49 2.31 -24.03
C LYS A 178 8.31 1.55 -24.66
N PHE A 179 7.30 1.18 -23.86
CA PHE A 179 6.07 0.59 -24.40
C PHE A 179 5.30 1.60 -25.27
N LEU A 180 5.16 2.84 -24.80
CA LEU A 180 4.48 3.92 -25.54
C LEU A 180 5.15 4.25 -26.87
N SER A 181 6.47 4.07 -26.99
CA SER A 181 7.21 4.27 -28.25
C SER A 181 7.00 3.14 -29.27
N LYS A 182 6.27 2.08 -28.93
CA LYS A 182 6.02 0.91 -29.76
C LYS A 182 4.51 0.59 -29.84
N PRO A 183 3.69 1.48 -30.41
CA PRO A 183 2.25 1.34 -30.41
C PRO A 183 1.76 0.05 -31.12
N GLU A 184 2.54 -0.48 -32.06
CA GLU A 184 2.29 -1.73 -32.76
C GLU A 184 2.27 -2.96 -31.83
N LEU A 185 2.89 -2.86 -30.66
CA LEU A 185 2.89 -3.94 -29.66
C LEU A 185 1.66 -3.89 -28.74
N CYS A 186 0.85 -2.83 -28.81
CA CYS A 186 -0.32 -2.68 -27.96
C CYS A 186 -1.40 -3.71 -28.33
N PRO A 187 -1.81 -4.60 -27.40
CA PRO A 187 -2.86 -5.55 -27.69
C PRO A 187 -4.20 -4.87 -27.99
N SER A 188 -4.99 -5.46 -28.90
CA SER A 188 -6.37 -5.04 -29.13
C SER A 188 -7.32 -5.73 -28.17
N PHE A 189 -8.26 -4.97 -27.59
CA PHE A 189 -9.23 -5.48 -26.64
C PHE A 189 -10.67 -5.24 -27.10
N ASN A 190 -11.56 -6.17 -26.77
CA ASN A 190 -12.99 -5.89 -26.79
C ASN A 190 -13.35 -4.92 -25.66
N THR A 191 -12.81 -5.20 -24.45
CA THR A 191 -13.11 -4.39 -23.27
C THR A 191 -11.88 -4.28 -22.37
N VAL A 192 -11.62 -3.05 -21.90
CA VAL A 192 -10.59 -2.75 -20.91
C VAL A 192 -11.23 -2.26 -19.62
N PHE A 193 -10.76 -2.76 -18.51
CA PHE A 193 -11.09 -2.33 -17.16
C PHE A 193 -9.84 -1.76 -16.48
N ILE A 194 -9.95 -0.55 -15.94
CA ILE A 194 -8.91 0.09 -15.12
C ILE A 194 -9.48 0.28 -13.71
N ASP A 195 -8.88 -0.35 -12.72
CA ASP A 195 -9.26 -0.21 -11.31
C ASP A 195 -8.30 0.74 -10.58
N GLU A 196 -8.81 1.53 -9.63
CA GLU A 196 -8.10 2.59 -8.91
C GLU A 196 -7.50 3.66 -9.85
N ALA A 197 -8.25 4.08 -10.87
CA ALA A 197 -7.78 5.00 -11.91
C ALA A 197 -7.35 6.38 -11.38
N GLN A 198 -7.83 6.81 -10.20
CA GLN A 198 -7.43 8.08 -9.56
C GLN A 198 -5.95 8.10 -9.14
N ASP A 199 -5.28 6.96 -9.12
CA ASP A 199 -3.88 6.84 -8.71
C ASP A 199 -2.89 6.78 -9.89
N LEU A 200 -3.37 6.85 -11.13
CA LEU A 200 -2.52 6.79 -12.31
C LEU A 200 -1.66 8.06 -12.47
N SER A 201 -0.38 7.87 -12.78
CA SER A 201 0.51 8.97 -13.19
C SER A 201 0.27 9.42 -14.62
N PRO A 202 0.73 10.62 -15.04
CA PRO A 202 0.58 11.11 -16.41
C PRO A 202 1.11 10.14 -17.49
N ILE A 203 2.23 9.44 -17.25
CA ILE A 203 2.70 8.43 -18.23
C ILE A 203 1.80 7.19 -18.26
N GLN A 204 1.21 6.80 -17.14
CA GLN A 204 0.21 5.72 -17.10
C GLN A 204 -1.09 6.15 -17.76
N TRP A 205 -1.47 7.43 -17.69
CA TRP A 205 -2.59 7.98 -18.45
C TRP A 205 -2.33 7.95 -19.97
N GLN A 206 -1.10 8.21 -20.44
CA GLN A 206 -0.75 8.01 -21.84
C GLN A 206 -0.90 6.55 -22.26
N MET A 207 -0.50 5.61 -21.39
CA MET A 207 -0.70 4.18 -21.65
C MET A 207 -2.19 3.80 -21.67
N TYR A 208 -3.00 4.39 -20.79
CA TYR A 208 -4.46 4.27 -20.83
C TYR A 208 -5.02 4.79 -22.16
N ASP A 209 -4.59 5.96 -22.66
CA ASP A 209 -5.05 6.51 -23.92
C ASP A 209 -4.74 5.57 -25.10
N MET A 210 -3.55 4.95 -25.09
CA MET A 210 -3.17 3.95 -26.09
C MET A 210 -4.09 2.72 -26.00
N LEU A 211 -4.34 2.17 -24.80
CA LEU A 211 -5.24 1.04 -24.57
C LEU A 211 -6.68 1.39 -24.97
N LYS A 212 -7.15 2.60 -24.64
CA LYS A 212 -8.46 3.12 -25.02
C LYS A 212 -8.65 3.10 -26.54
N ASN A 213 -7.67 3.61 -27.28
CA ASN A 213 -7.72 3.67 -28.73
C ASN A 213 -7.71 2.27 -29.40
N ASN A 214 -7.15 1.27 -28.72
CA ASN A 214 -7.13 -0.13 -29.14
C ASN A 214 -8.27 -0.98 -28.53
N SER A 215 -9.35 -0.35 -28.06
CA SER A 215 -10.45 -1.04 -27.37
C SER A 215 -11.81 -0.59 -27.89
N LYS A 216 -12.85 -1.46 -27.81
CA LYS A 216 -14.23 -1.09 -28.12
C LYS A 216 -14.93 -0.44 -26.92
N ASN A 217 -14.69 -0.96 -25.72
CA ASN A 217 -15.29 -0.49 -24.48
C ASN A 217 -14.21 -0.30 -23.40
N VAL A 218 -14.35 0.76 -22.61
CA VAL A 218 -13.45 1.03 -21.48
C VAL A 218 -14.26 1.33 -20.23
N TYR A 219 -13.88 0.73 -19.13
CA TYR A 219 -14.43 1.00 -17.80
C TYR A 219 -13.33 1.50 -16.88
N LEU A 220 -13.47 2.73 -16.41
CA LEU A 220 -12.63 3.33 -15.40
C LEU A 220 -13.34 3.24 -14.04
N ALA A 221 -12.71 2.66 -13.04
CA ALA A 221 -13.23 2.71 -11.68
C ALA A 221 -12.24 3.41 -10.77
N GLY A 222 -12.75 4.28 -9.89
CA GLY A 222 -11.91 5.03 -8.98
C GLY A 222 -12.72 5.79 -7.94
N ASP A 223 -12.00 6.44 -7.04
CA ASP A 223 -12.53 7.38 -6.06
C ASP A 223 -11.50 8.49 -5.84
N ASP A 224 -11.78 9.67 -6.36
CA ASP A 224 -10.90 10.84 -6.27
C ASP A 224 -10.62 11.27 -4.81
N ASP A 225 -11.56 11.01 -3.88
CA ASP A 225 -11.33 11.23 -2.45
C ASP A 225 -10.32 10.23 -1.85
N GLN A 226 -10.02 9.14 -2.54
CA GLN A 226 -8.98 8.17 -2.15
C GLN A 226 -7.65 8.34 -2.92
N ALA A 227 -7.47 9.43 -3.67
CA ALA A 227 -6.24 9.75 -4.38
C ALA A 227 -5.16 10.24 -3.39
N ILE A 228 -4.25 9.37 -2.98
CA ILE A 228 -3.20 9.65 -1.98
C ILE A 228 -1.77 9.51 -2.50
N TYR A 229 -1.59 9.31 -3.81
CA TYR A 229 -0.27 9.14 -4.43
C TYR A 229 0.20 10.36 -5.24
N GLY A 230 -0.36 11.56 -4.97
CA GLY A 230 0.10 12.82 -5.57
C GLY A 230 1.59 13.10 -5.31
N TRP A 231 2.12 12.66 -4.15
CA TRP A 231 3.54 12.73 -3.83
C TRP A 231 4.43 11.97 -4.83
N ALA A 232 3.90 10.93 -5.48
CA ALA A 232 4.57 10.14 -6.50
C ALA A 232 4.24 10.58 -7.93
N GLY A 233 3.40 11.61 -8.10
CA GLY A 233 3.03 12.15 -9.39
C GLY A 233 1.69 11.64 -9.95
N ALA A 234 0.84 10.99 -9.16
CA ALA A 234 -0.51 10.62 -9.59
C ALA A 234 -1.33 11.87 -9.98
N ASP A 235 -2.14 11.75 -11.04
CA ASP A 235 -2.96 12.83 -11.61
C ASP A 235 -4.44 12.53 -11.44
N VAL A 236 -4.97 12.93 -10.29
CA VAL A 236 -6.39 12.78 -9.98
C VAL A 236 -7.29 13.68 -10.84
N ASP A 237 -6.79 14.85 -11.24
CA ASP A 237 -7.54 15.78 -12.08
C ASP A 237 -7.85 15.16 -13.45
N ARG A 238 -6.88 14.43 -14.02
CA ARG A 238 -7.09 13.69 -15.26
C ARG A 238 -8.20 12.65 -15.13
N PHE A 239 -8.27 11.93 -14.01
CA PHE A 239 -9.36 10.99 -13.74
C PHE A 239 -10.72 11.68 -13.70
N ILE A 240 -10.82 12.80 -13.00
CA ILE A 240 -12.09 13.54 -12.89
C ILE A 240 -12.51 14.11 -14.24
N LYS A 241 -11.56 14.70 -15.00
CA LYS A 241 -11.83 15.36 -16.29
C LYS A 241 -11.99 14.41 -17.48
N GLU A 242 -11.65 13.11 -17.35
CA GLU A 242 -11.78 12.15 -18.47
C GLU A 242 -13.22 12.08 -18.94
N PRO A 243 -13.50 12.38 -20.23
CA PRO A 243 -14.85 12.33 -20.79
C PRO A 243 -15.41 10.91 -20.80
N ALA A 244 -16.53 10.69 -20.11
CA ALA A 244 -17.12 9.35 -19.96
C ALA A 244 -18.60 9.43 -19.54
N GLU A 245 -19.33 8.33 -19.76
CA GLU A 245 -20.61 8.09 -19.09
C GLU A 245 -20.33 7.83 -17.60
N GLU A 246 -20.79 8.69 -16.70
CA GLU A 246 -20.49 8.60 -15.28
C GLU A 246 -21.54 7.81 -14.51
N LYS A 247 -21.09 6.99 -13.56
CA LYS A 247 -21.92 6.19 -12.65
C LYS A 247 -21.34 6.24 -11.25
N VAL A 248 -22.17 6.58 -10.27
CA VAL A 248 -21.80 6.52 -8.86
C VAL A 248 -22.37 5.25 -8.24
N LEU A 249 -21.55 4.50 -7.50
CA LEU A 249 -22.03 3.37 -6.70
C LEU A 249 -22.65 3.89 -5.41
N SER A 250 -23.95 3.67 -5.24
CA SER A 250 -24.80 4.39 -4.29
C SER A 250 -24.83 3.84 -2.87
N LYS A 251 -24.21 2.68 -2.58
CA LYS A 251 -24.29 2.07 -1.24
C LYS A 251 -22.97 1.43 -0.81
N SER A 252 -22.44 1.86 0.33
CA SER A 252 -21.32 1.22 0.98
C SER A 252 -21.76 -0.05 1.73
N ARG A 253 -20.94 -1.10 1.66
CA ARG A 253 -21.07 -2.31 2.46
C ARG A 253 -20.05 -2.36 3.60
N ARG A 254 -19.23 -1.32 3.70
CA ARG A 254 -18.16 -1.20 4.69
C ARG A 254 -18.50 -0.19 5.75
N ILE A 255 -18.81 1.03 5.34
CA ILE A 255 -18.80 2.21 6.20
C ILE A 255 -20.13 2.34 6.94
N PRO A 256 -20.13 2.32 8.29
CA PRO A 256 -21.31 2.61 9.09
C PRO A 256 -21.58 4.14 9.13
N ILE A 257 -22.74 4.53 9.63
CA ILE A 257 -23.24 5.92 9.66
C ILE A 257 -22.22 6.85 10.33
N ALA A 258 -21.80 6.55 11.56
CA ALA A 258 -20.88 7.41 12.32
C ALA A 258 -19.51 7.62 11.64
N VAL A 259 -19.04 6.64 10.84
CA VAL A 259 -17.79 6.76 10.07
C VAL A 259 -18.02 7.58 8.81
N GLN A 260 -19.17 7.48 8.17
CA GLN A 260 -19.49 8.34 7.03
C GLN A 260 -19.57 9.80 7.43
N GLU A 261 -20.29 10.14 8.50
CA GLU A 261 -20.42 11.50 9.02
C GLU A 261 -19.06 12.18 9.19
N ILE A 262 -18.11 11.50 9.86
CA ILE A 262 -16.77 12.09 10.05
C ILE A 262 -15.97 12.13 8.74
N SER A 263 -16.18 11.20 7.83
CA SER A 263 -15.49 11.19 6.54
C SER A 263 -15.99 12.30 5.61
N GLU A 264 -17.28 12.68 5.68
CA GLU A 264 -17.87 13.80 4.96
C GLU A 264 -17.29 15.13 5.44
N VAL A 265 -17.16 15.32 6.76
CA VAL A 265 -16.49 16.52 7.33
C VAL A 265 -15.06 16.68 6.79
N ILE A 266 -14.35 15.57 6.54
CA ILE A 266 -13.00 15.65 5.96
C ILE A 266 -13.07 16.06 4.48
N THR A 267 -13.95 15.45 3.71
CA THR A 267 -14.02 15.70 2.25
C THR A 267 -14.59 17.08 1.91
N GLU A 268 -15.43 17.66 2.76
CA GLU A 268 -15.92 19.04 2.63
C GLU A 268 -14.81 20.11 2.75
N ARG A 269 -13.66 19.76 3.33
CA ARG A 269 -12.48 20.63 3.42
C ARG A 269 -11.65 20.69 2.14
N ILE A 270 -11.88 19.77 1.20
CA ILE A 270 -11.17 19.73 -0.08
C ILE A 270 -11.66 20.90 -0.95
N GLN A 271 -10.74 21.78 -1.33
CA GLN A 271 -11.05 23.02 -2.08
C GLN A 271 -10.83 22.85 -3.60
N GLY A 272 -9.99 21.93 -4.02
CA GLY A 272 -9.72 21.65 -5.43
C GLY A 272 -10.81 20.84 -6.10
N LEU A 273 -10.52 20.39 -7.31
CA LEU A 273 -11.45 19.61 -8.11
C LEU A 273 -11.82 18.31 -7.39
N ARG A 274 -13.13 18.07 -7.33
CA ARG A 274 -13.72 16.89 -6.69
C ARG A 274 -15.00 16.48 -7.40
N ALA A 275 -15.18 15.17 -7.62
CA ALA A 275 -16.43 14.67 -8.15
C ALA A 275 -17.52 14.63 -7.07
N THR A 276 -18.75 15.02 -7.43
CA THR A 276 -19.90 14.88 -6.54
C THR A 276 -20.33 13.41 -6.45
N LYS A 277 -20.33 12.86 -5.24
CA LYS A 277 -20.65 11.45 -4.99
C LYS A 277 -21.65 11.35 -3.84
N ASN A 278 -22.87 10.97 -4.18
CA ASN A 278 -23.91 10.69 -3.18
C ASN A 278 -23.99 9.18 -2.98
N TYR A 279 -23.68 8.71 -1.77
CA TYR A 279 -23.79 7.29 -1.43
C TYR A 279 -24.27 7.11 0.01
N LEU A 280 -24.93 6.01 0.26
CA LEU A 280 -25.45 5.64 1.57
C LEU A 280 -24.45 4.77 2.32
N PRO A 281 -24.33 4.94 3.64
CA PRO A 281 -23.59 4.00 4.48
C PRO A 281 -24.28 2.63 4.52
N ARG A 282 -23.68 1.67 5.17
CA ARG A 282 -24.41 0.46 5.55
C ARG A 282 -25.36 0.79 6.71
N ASN A 283 -26.45 0.01 6.85
CA ASN A 283 -27.51 0.26 7.85
C ASN A 283 -27.06 -0.13 9.27
N GLU A 284 -25.92 0.37 9.72
CA GLU A 284 -25.41 0.20 11.08
C GLU A 284 -24.89 1.54 11.59
N GLN A 285 -25.20 1.87 12.85
CA GLN A 285 -24.73 3.12 13.44
C GLN A 285 -23.21 3.19 13.50
N GLY A 286 -22.55 2.10 13.97
CA GLY A 286 -21.13 2.10 14.24
C GLY A 286 -20.75 3.02 15.42
N LEU A 287 -19.45 3.19 15.62
CA LEU A 287 -18.91 4.08 16.64
C LEU A 287 -17.83 4.98 16.04
N CYS A 288 -17.89 6.27 16.30
CA CYS A 288 -16.75 7.18 16.15
C CYS A 288 -16.50 7.87 17.48
N SER A 289 -15.32 7.69 18.08
CA SER A 289 -15.01 8.23 19.41
C SER A 289 -13.60 8.79 19.46
N LYS A 290 -13.40 9.90 20.19
CA LYS A 290 -12.07 10.46 20.49
C LYS A 290 -11.49 9.77 21.70
N ILE A 291 -10.22 9.38 21.62
CA ILE A 291 -9.46 8.77 22.71
C ILE A 291 -8.14 9.51 22.92
N ASN A 292 -7.60 9.45 24.14
CA ASN A 292 -6.33 10.11 24.47
C ASN A 292 -5.13 9.16 24.34
N SER A 293 -5.35 7.88 24.59
CA SER A 293 -4.29 6.85 24.57
C SER A 293 -4.85 5.48 24.19
N LEU A 294 -3.98 4.51 23.93
CA LEU A 294 -4.34 3.11 23.71
C LEU A 294 -4.98 2.44 24.94
N GLU A 295 -4.92 3.06 26.12
CA GLU A 295 -5.52 2.55 27.35
C GLU A 295 -7.04 2.77 27.40
N ASN A 296 -7.56 3.66 26.58
CA ASN A 296 -8.98 3.94 26.51
C ASN A 296 -9.77 2.87 25.72
N VAL A 297 -9.09 1.84 25.18
CA VAL A 297 -9.71 0.76 24.41
C VAL A 297 -9.17 -0.60 24.83
N ASP A 298 -10.02 -1.61 24.77
CA ASP A 298 -9.61 -3.00 25.04
C ASP A 298 -8.96 -3.62 23.80
N LEU A 299 -7.63 -3.61 23.77
CA LEU A 299 -6.83 -4.21 22.71
C LEU A 299 -6.64 -5.74 22.89
N TYR A 300 -7.04 -6.32 24.01
CA TYR A 300 -6.92 -7.76 24.24
C TYR A 300 -7.98 -8.56 23.51
N ASN A 301 -9.06 -7.92 23.07
CA ASN A 301 -10.15 -8.53 22.35
C ASN A 301 -10.38 -7.92 20.97
N GLY A 302 -10.85 -8.74 20.02
CA GLY A 302 -11.20 -8.30 18.67
C GLY A 302 -10.00 -8.10 17.73
N LYS A 303 -10.29 -7.67 16.50
CA LYS A 303 -9.30 -7.34 15.47
C LYS A 303 -9.14 -5.83 15.38
N TRP A 304 -7.90 -5.39 15.30
CA TRP A 304 -7.53 -3.98 15.32
C TRP A 304 -6.60 -3.60 14.18
N LEU A 305 -6.83 -2.43 13.60
CA LEU A 305 -5.91 -1.78 12.68
C LEU A 305 -5.56 -0.41 13.24
N ILE A 306 -4.29 -0.22 13.61
CA ILE A 306 -3.81 1.05 14.15
C ILE A 306 -3.07 1.78 13.03
N LEU A 307 -3.59 2.95 12.66
CA LEU A 307 -3.12 3.74 11.54
C LEU A 307 -2.43 5.01 12.01
N THR A 308 -1.26 5.25 11.44
CA THR A 308 -0.47 6.45 11.71
C THR A 308 -0.14 7.18 10.41
N ARG A 309 0.15 8.48 10.51
CA ARG A 309 0.57 9.26 9.34
C ARG A 309 2.03 9.00 8.96
N THR A 310 2.88 8.64 9.93
CA THR A 310 4.32 8.47 9.74
C THR A 310 4.82 7.13 10.27
N ILE A 311 5.92 6.64 9.69
CA ILE A 311 6.61 5.41 10.14
C ILE A 311 7.15 5.58 11.56
N SER A 312 7.68 6.76 11.90
CA SER A 312 8.18 7.04 13.25
C SER A 312 7.09 6.85 14.30
N ARG A 313 5.88 7.39 14.03
CA ARG A 313 4.75 7.23 14.95
C ARG A 313 4.27 5.79 15.03
N ALA A 314 4.31 5.04 13.90
CA ALA A 314 4.00 3.61 13.92
C ALA A 314 4.98 2.83 14.81
N LYS A 315 6.28 3.18 14.78
CA LYS A 315 7.28 2.56 15.66
C LYS A 315 6.97 2.81 17.13
N GLU A 316 6.66 4.05 17.51
CA GLU A 316 6.27 4.37 18.91
C GLU A 316 5.03 3.57 19.37
N ILE A 317 4.03 3.41 18.50
CA ILE A 317 2.86 2.55 18.79
C ILE A 317 3.28 1.09 18.97
N CYS A 318 4.17 0.58 18.12
CA CYS A 318 4.72 -0.77 18.25
C CYS A 318 5.44 -0.97 19.61
N ASP A 319 6.22 0.01 20.04
CA ASP A 319 6.93 -0.04 21.33
C ASP A 319 5.93 -0.08 22.49
N LEU A 320 4.86 0.71 22.45
CA LEU A 320 3.78 0.67 23.44
C LEU A 320 3.07 -0.70 23.51
N LEU A 321 2.81 -1.31 22.34
CA LEU A 321 2.20 -2.65 22.26
C LEU A 321 3.13 -3.73 22.81
N LYS A 322 4.45 -3.61 22.59
CA LYS A 322 5.46 -4.51 23.19
C LYS A 322 5.43 -4.45 24.71
N VAL A 323 5.44 -3.25 25.28
CA VAL A 323 5.36 -3.06 26.74
C VAL A 323 4.09 -3.70 27.33
N LYS A 324 2.97 -3.65 26.60
CA LYS A 324 1.70 -4.28 27.01
C LYS A 324 1.67 -5.81 26.79
N GLY A 325 2.70 -6.39 26.19
CA GLY A 325 2.73 -7.82 25.84
C GLY A 325 1.64 -8.21 24.83
N LEU A 326 1.36 -7.36 23.85
CA LEU A 326 0.38 -7.61 22.80
C LEU A 326 1.07 -8.04 21.51
N TYR A 327 0.57 -9.11 20.91
CA TYR A 327 1.04 -9.59 19.61
C TYR A 327 0.48 -8.72 18.47
N TYR A 328 1.38 -8.18 17.65
CA TYR A 328 1.00 -7.38 16.50
C TYR A 328 1.84 -7.71 15.26
N GLU A 329 1.35 -7.31 14.09
CA GLU A 329 2.09 -7.26 12.84
C GLU A 329 2.29 -5.81 12.38
N ASN A 330 3.51 -5.52 11.88
CA ASN A 330 3.81 -4.26 11.21
C ASN A 330 4.42 -4.57 9.83
N LYS A 331 3.80 -4.09 8.75
CA LYS A 331 4.22 -4.36 7.37
C LYS A 331 4.44 -5.86 7.10
N HIS A 332 3.50 -6.70 7.50
CA HIS A 332 3.55 -8.16 7.37
C HIS A 332 4.68 -8.85 8.18
N ARG A 333 5.38 -8.12 9.03
CA ARG A 333 6.36 -8.68 9.95
C ARG A 333 5.73 -8.87 11.32
N LYS A 334 5.89 -10.07 11.86
CA LYS A 334 5.51 -10.39 13.23
C LYS A 334 6.35 -9.59 14.22
N SER A 335 5.74 -9.22 15.35
CA SER A 335 6.38 -8.40 16.38
C SER A 335 7.44 -9.11 17.21
N TYR A 336 7.60 -10.40 17.03
CA TYR A 336 8.55 -11.26 17.73
C TYR A 336 9.46 -12.01 16.77
N ASP A 337 10.60 -12.50 17.26
CA ASP A 337 11.49 -13.37 16.47
C ASP A 337 10.84 -14.74 16.26
N THR A 338 10.50 -15.03 15.00
CA THR A 338 9.84 -16.29 14.62
C THR A 338 10.73 -17.52 14.77
N LYS A 339 12.08 -17.37 14.63
CA LYS A 339 13.04 -18.45 14.82
C LYS A 339 13.10 -18.80 16.31
N LEU A 340 13.25 -17.80 17.16
CA LEU A 340 13.21 -17.98 18.61
C LEU A 340 11.91 -18.66 19.08
N TYR A 341 10.74 -18.17 18.59
CA TYR A 341 9.47 -18.78 18.98
C TYR A 341 9.35 -20.24 18.52
N LYS A 342 9.84 -20.56 17.34
CA LYS A 342 9.90 -21.96 16.84
C LYS A 342 10.78 -22.83 17.75
N ALA A 343 11.95 -22.32 18.14
CA ALA A 343 12.83 -23.01 19.08
C ALA A 343 12.16 -23.22 20.47
N ILE A 344 11.40 -22.23 20.96
CA ILE A 344 10.63 -22.34 22.21
C ILE A 344 9.59 -23.47 22.12
N ILE A 345 8.84 -23.54 21.03
CA ILE A 345 7.85 -24.62 20.82
C ILE A 345 8.52 -25.98 20.78
N ASN A 346 9.61 -26.11 20.04
CA ASN A 346 10.35 -27.37 19.92
C ASN A 346 10.99 -27.77 21.27
N HIS A 347 11.51 -26.82 22.02
CA HIS A 347 12.03 -27.07 23.38
C HIS A 347 10.92 -27.59 24.31
N SER A 348 9.72 -27.00 24.25
CA SER A 348 8.58 -27.46 25.02
C SER A 348 8.17 -28.91 24.66
N LYS A 349 8.15 -29.26 23.37
CA LYS A 349 7.91 -30.63 22.88
C LYS A 349 8.97 -31.60 23.39
N TRP A 350 10.24 -31.22 23.25
CA TRP A 350 11.36 -32.02 23.73
C TRP A 350 11.32 -32.27 25.24
N LEU A 351 10.97 -31.26 26.05
CA LEU A 351 10.74 -31.41 27.50
C LEU A 351 9.62 -32.40 27.83
N ASN A 352 8.57 -32.44 27.01
CA ASN A 352 7.44 -33.36 27.14
C ASN A 352 7.76 -34.78 26.63
N GLY A 353 8.97 -35.03 26.12
CA GLY A 353 9.38 -36.33 25.58
C GLY A 353 8.87 -36.61 24.17
N GLU A 354 8.37 -35.60 23.47
CA GLU A 354 7.99 -35.74 22.06
C GLU A 354 9.26 -35.85 21.18
N ASP A 355 9.18 -36.65 20.12
CA ASP A 355 10.24 -36.74 19.12
C ASP A 355 10.29 -35.47 18.28
N ILE A 356 11.47 -34.85 18.16
CA ILE A 356 11.70 -33.63 17.36
C ILE A 356 12.83 -33.85 16.38
N PRO A 357 12.77 -33.26 15.17
CA PRO A 357 13.82 -33.37 14.16
C PRO A 357 15.17 -32.85 14.66
N ASP A 358 16.28 -33.43 14.19
CA ASP A 358 17.66 -32.99 14.53
C ASP A 358 17.88 -31.48 14.27
N THR A 359 17.35 -30.97 13.17
CA THR A 359 17.40 -29.51 12.85
C THR A 359 16.73 -28.64 13.92
N ALA A 360 15.69 -29.15 14.57
CA ALA A 360 15.02 -28.45 15.68
C ALA A 360 15.85 -28.50 16.95
N LEU A 361 16.60 -29.60 17.19
CA LEU A 361 17.57 -29.70 18.28
C LEU A 361 18.74 -28.72 18.08
N GLU A 362 19.20 -28.55 16.83
CA GLU A 362 20.22 -27.56 16.50
C GLU A 362 19.76 -26.14 16.75
N ASP A 363 18.53 -25.79 16.33
CA ASP A 363 17.93 -24.48 16.62
C ASP A 363 17.84 -24.23 18.14
N ILE A 364 17.47 -25.22 18.95
CA ILE A 364 17.43 -25.10 20.42
C ILE A 364 18.84 -24.87 20.97
N LYS A 365 19.83 -25.66 20.55
CA LYS A 365 21.24 -25.54 21.00
C LYS A 365 21.81 -24.15 20.67
N GLU A 366 21.51 -23.60 19.49
CA GLU A 366 21.94 -22.25 19.10
C GLU A 366 21.48 -21.19 20.10
N TYR A 367 20.23 -21.32 20.60
CA TYR A 367 19.73 -20.40 21.62
C TYR A 367 20.24 -20.69 23.02
N MET A 368 20.62 -21.93 23.34
CA MET A 368 21.21 -22.29 24.63
C MET A 368 22.67 -21.86 24.76
N GLY A 369 23.36 -21.62 23.65
CA GLY A 369 24.79 -21.27 23.64
C GLY A 369 25.67 -22.41 24.12
N GLU A 370 26.53 -22.19 25.12
CA GLU A 370 27.44 -23.17 25.66
C GLU A 370 26.81 -24.14 26.68
N ARG A 371 25.52 -23.97 27.00
CA ARG A 371 24.84 -24.85 27.97
C ARG A 371 24.56 -26.24 27.40
N GLU A 372 24.70 -27.24 28.27
CA GLU A 372 24.23 -28.60 27.95
C GLU A 372 22.68 -28.65 27.95
N LEU A 373 22.16 -29.49 27.05
CA LEU A 373 20.74 -29.79 26.96
C LEU A 373 20.28 -30.57 28.22
N LYS A 374 19.62 -29.89 29.18
CA LYS A 374 19.04 -30.50 30.37
C LYS A 374 17.53 -30.33 30.37
N LYS A 375 16.79 -31.39 30.77
CA LYS A 375 15.30 -31.42 30.76
C LYS A 375 14.65 -30.74 31.98
N ASP A 376 15.39 -29.97 32.78
CA ASP A 376 14.97 -29.36 34.03
C ASP A 376 14.76 -27.84 33.98
N LEU A 377 15.19 -27.21 32.85
CA LEU A 377 15.12 -25.75 32.70
C LEU A 377 14.03 -25.32 31.71
N LYS A 378 13.37 -24.25 32.08
CA LYS A 378 12.42 -23.57 31.16
C LYS A 378 13.20 -22.78 30.12
N TRP A 379 12.66 -22.64 28.92
CA TRP A 379 13.33 -21.99 27.79
C TRP A 379 13.89 -20.58 28.14
N TYR A 380 13.18 -19.77 28.93
CA TYR A 380 13.63 -18.44 29.30
C TYR A 380 14.77 -18.43 30.31
N GLU A 381 15.06 -19.57 30.93
CA GLU A 381 16.19 -19.78 31.85
C GLU A 381 17.44 -20.29 31.14
N CYS A 382 17.28 -20.97 30.00
CA CYS A 382 18.37 -21.63 29.30
C CYS A 382 18.69 -21.09 27.90
N PHE A 383 17.87 -20.24 27.29
CA PHE A 383 18.15 -19.63 25.99
C PHE A 383 19.00 -18.36 26.18
N ASP A 384 20.30 -18.53 26.43
CA ASP A 384 21.19 -17.44 26.81
C ASP A 384 21.50 -16.46 25.68
N THR A 385 21.43 -16.90 24.41
CA THR A 385 21.70 -16.04 23.26
C THR A 385 20.50 -15.16 22.89
N ALA A 386 19.29 -15.49 23.39
CA ALA A 386 18.11 -14.65 23.20
C ALA A 386 18.17 -13.41 24.12
N SER A 387 17.86 -12.23 23.57
CA SER A 387 17.87 -11.01 24.37
C SER A 387 16.85 -11.05 25.51
N ALA A 388 17.18 -10.42 26.64
CA ALA A 388 16.29 -10.35 27.80
C ALA A 388 14.93 -9.72 27.44
N ASP A 389 14.94 -8.66 26.64
CA ASP A 389 13.72 -7.96 26.21
C ASP A 389 12.81 -8.86 25.38
N GLU A 390 13.38 -9.67 24.45
CA GLU A 390 12.60 -10.58 23.64
C GLU A 390 12.01 -11.74 24.47
N LYS A 391 12.79 -12.26 25.44
CA LYS A 391 12.29 -13.27 26.40
C LYS A 391 11.13 -12.74 27.23
N ILE A 392 11.27 -11.54 27.78
CA ILE A 392 10.21 -10.88 28.55
C ILE A 392 8.97 -10.67 27.68
N TYR A 393 9.14 -10.15 26.47
CA TYR A 393 8.03 -9.87 25.56
C TYR A 393 7.25 -11.13 25.17
N ILE A 394 7.95 -12.21 24.77
CA ILE A 394 7.29 -13.49 24.42
C ILE A 394 6.53 -14.04 25.65
N ARG A 395 7.13 -14.00 26.85
CA ARG A 395 6.45 -14.43 28.08
C ARG A 395 5.19 -13.63 28.34
N LEU A 396 5.24 -12.31 28.21
CA LEU A 396 4.07 -11.43 28.39
C LEU A 396 2.98 -11.74 27.37
N MET A 397 3.30 -11.91 26.09
CA MET A 397 2.33 -12.29 25.09
C MET A 397 1.64 -13.62 25.43
N LEU A 398 2.41 -14.63 25.82
CA LEU A 398 1.86 -15.93 26.20
C LEU A 398 0.99 -15.85 27.47
N SER A 399 1.39 -15.07 28.47
CA SER A 399 0.59 -14.85 29.68
C SER A 399 -0.70 -14.08 29.42
N ASN A 400 -0.71 -13.21 28.42
CA ASN A 400 -1.91 -12.51 27.93
C ASN A 400 -2.81 -13.37 27.04
N GLY A 401 -2.46 -14.65 26.81
CA GLY A 401 -3.24 -15.58 25.99
C GLY A 401 -3.11 -15.34 24.48
N GLU A 402 -2.09 -14.62 24.01
CA GLU A 402 -1.87 -14.39 22.58
C GLU A 402 -1.47 -15.69 21.87
N LYS A 403 -2.13 -15.96 20.75
CA LYS A 403 -1.88 -17.15 19.91
C LYS A 403 -0.87 -16.81 18.81
N LEU A 404 0.42 -16.95 19.11
CA LEU A 404 1.52 -16.52 18.24
C LEU A 404 1.63 -17.31 16.93
N SER A 405 1.06 -18.52 16.85
CA SER A 405 0.97 -19.30 15.61
C SER A 405 -0.02 -18.73 14.59
N ASN A 406 -1.01 -17.96 15.05
CA ASN A 406 -2.05 -17.39 14.23
C ASN A 406 -1.62 -16.05 13.60
N GLU A 407 -2.48 -15.53 12.72
CA GLU A 407 -2.39 -14.14 12.25
C GLU A 407 -2.62 -13.18 13.44
N ALA A 408 -1.82 -12.10 13.49
CA ALA A 408 -1.96 -11.12 14.56
C ALA A 408 -3.34 -10.44 14.52
N ARG A 409 -3.93 -10.29 15.70
CA ARG A 409 -5.19 -9.55 15.85
C ARG A 409 -5.02 -8.05 15.69
N ILE A 410 -3.82 -7.55 15.99
CA ILE A 410 -3.46 -6.14 15.89
C ILE A 410 -2.52 -5.97 14.70
N LYS A 411 -2.89 -5.07 13.79
CA LYS A 411 -2.02 -4.64 12.69
C LYS A 411 -1.69 -3.16 12.86
N VAL A 412 -0.41 -2.82 12.77
CA VAL A 412 0.06 -1.43 12.80
C VAL A 412 0.57 -1.06 11.41
N SER A 413 0.12 0.07 10.89
CA SER A 413 0.49 0.51 9.54
C SER A 413 0.45 2.02 9.41
N THR A 414 1.09 2.54 8.36
CA THR A 414 0.78 3.90 7.93
C THR A 414 -0.52 3.90 7.11
N ILE A 415 -1.21 5.05 7.05
CA ILE A 415 -2.45 5.19 6.28
C ILE A 415 -2.21 4.80 4.81
N HIS A 416 -1.08 5.21 4.20
CA HIS A 416 -0.73 4.87 2.82
C HIS A 416 -0.59 3.36 2.59
N ALA A 417 0.13 2.67 3.46
CA ALA A 417 0.33 1.22 3.33
C ALA A 417 -0.93 0.40 3.65
N ALA A 418 -1.89 0.99 4.37
CA ALA A 418 -3.18 0.36 4.66
C ALA A 418 -4.25 0.61 3.59
N LYS A 419 -3.93 1.33 2.49
CA LYS A 419 -4.88 1.52 1.39
C LYS A 419 -5.29 0.16 0.81
N GLY A 420 -6.57 -0.01 0.56
CA GLY A 420 -7.15 -1.31 0.16
C GLY A 420 -7.53 -2.23 1.33
N GLY A 421 -6.93 -2.05 2.52
CA GLY A 421 -7.27 -2.81 3.73
C GLY A 421 -8.53 -2.31 4.44
N GLU A 422 -9.02 -3.12 5.40
CA GLU A 422 -10.17 -2.77 6.25
C GLU A 422 -10.14 -3.61 7.54
N CYS A 423 -10.72 -3.10 8.61
CA CYS A 423 -10.81 -3.79 9.89
C CYS A 423 -12.10 -3.42 10.64
N GLU A 424 -12.58 -4.30 11.52
CA GLU A 424 -13.75 -4.01 12.37
C GLU A 424 -13.46 -2.80 13.27
N ASN A 425 -12.31 -2.77 13.93
CA ASN A 425 -11.90 -1.69 14.80
C ASN A 425 -10.66 -0.99 14.22
N VAL A 426 -10.73 0.32 14.08
CA VAL A 426 -9.61 1.14 13.60
C VAL A 426 -9.27 2.21 14.63
N ILE A 427 -8.00 2.32 14.99
CA ILE A 427 -7.47 3.47 15.73
C ILE A 427 -6.71 4.35 14.73
N LEU A 428 -7.17 5.56 14.52
CA LEU A 428 -6.51 6.55 13.68
C LEU A 428 -5.78 7.55 14.57
N VAL A 429 -4.46 7.51 14.54
CA VAL A 429 -3.59 8.37 15.36
C VAL A 429 -3.41 9.71 14.65
N LEU A 430 -3.91 10.78 15.24
CA LEU A 430 -4.01 12.10 14.62
C LEU A 430 -2.70 12.91 14.62
N ASP A 431 -1.58 12.33 15.05
CA ASP A 431 -0.27 13.00 14.99
C ASP A 431 0.16 13.30 13.54
N ASN A 432 0.61 14.52 13.29
CA ASN A 432 1.10 14.94 11.98
C ASN A 432 2.55 15.45 12.06
N ALA A 433 3.36 15.13 11.04
CA ALA A 433 4.77 15.52 11.00
C ALA A 433 4.93 17.03 10.72
N LYS A 434 6.02 17.63 11.24
CA LYS A 434 6.33 19.05 11.04
C LYS A 434 6.36 19.41 9.54
N LYS A 435 7.10 18.64 8.72
CA LYS A 435 7.22 18.86 7.27
C LYS A 435 5.84 18.86 6.57
N ILE A 436 4.93 17.97 6.96
CA ILE A 436 3.59 17.90 6.38
C ILE A 436 2.77 19.14 6.75
N ARG A 437 2.80 19.54 8.03
CA ARG A 437 2.07 20.75 8.48
C ARG A 437 2.56 22.01 7.78
N GLU A 438 3.87 22.15 7.60
CA GLU A 438 4.47 23.28 6.88
C GLU A 438 4.01 23.27 5.40
N ALA A 439 4.08 22.14 4.71
CA ALA A 439 3.62 22.03 3.33
C ALA A 439 2.12 22.37 3.19
N THR A 440 1.27 21.84 4.09
CA THR A 440 -0.18 22.10 4.05
C THR A 440 -0.55 23.53 4.43
N ALA A 441 0.28 24.25 5.18
CA ALA A 441 0.04 25.65 5.52
C ALA A 441 0.18 26.58 4.30
N HIS A 442 1.05 26.24 3.35
CA HIS A 442 1.40 27.10 2.22
C HIS A 442 0.82 26.65 0.87
N SER A 443 0.28 25.43 0.78
CA SER A 443 -0.24 24.87 -0.48
C SER A 443 -1.63 24.27 -0.29
N ILE A 444 -2.60 24.77 -1.07
CA ILE A 444 -3.96 24.21 -1.12
C ILE A 444 -3.91 22.76 -1.64
N ILE A 445 -3.09 22.51 -2.67
CA ILE A 445 -2.95 21.17 -3.24
C ILE A 445 -2.47 20.17 -2.17
N LYS A 446 -1.46 20.54 -1.37
CA LYS A 446 -0.96 19.69 -0.28
C LYS A 446 -1.97 19.53 0.85
N ARG A 447 -2.77 20.54 1.10
CA ARG A 447 -3.85 20.47 2.07
C ARG A 447 -4.92 19.48 1.63
N ASP A 448 -5.32 19.53 0.37
CA ASP A 448 -6.30 18.62 -0.21
C ASP A 448 -5.79 17.19 -0.29
N GLU A 449 -4.51 16.98 -0.68
CA GLU A 449 -3.85 15.67 -0.60
C GLU A 449 -3.88 15.11 0.83
N GLU A 450 -3.61 15.95 1.83
CA GLU A 450 -3.62 15.54 3.23
C GLU A 450 -5.05 15.19 3.70
N HIS A 451 -6.07 15.95 3.32
CA HIS A 451 -7.46 15.60 3.61
C HIS A 451 -7.84 14.23 3.03
N ARG A 452 -7.43 13.93 1.80
CA ARG A 452 -7.63 12.60 1.20
C ARG A 452 -6.93 11.49 1.97
N VAL A 453 -5.71 11.73 2.49
CA VAL A 453 -5.02 10.76 3.33
C VAL A 453 -5.83 10.44 4.58
N TRP A 454 -6.32 11.45 5.29
CA TRP A 454 -7.12 11.24 6.49
C TRP A 454 -8.48 10.60 6.19
N TYR A 455 -9.11 10.95 5.08
CA TYR A 455 -10.31 10.28 4.58
C TYR A 455 -10.06 8.78 4.34
N VAL A 456 -8.95 8.43 3.70
CA VAL A 456 -8.57 7.02 3.53
C VAL A 456 -8.42 6.34 4.89
N GLY A 457 -7.76 6.97 5.86
CA GLY A 457 -7.59 6.43 7.21
C GLY A 457 -8.91 6.14 7.91
N CYS A 458 -9.82 7.11 7.95
CA CYS A 458 -11.14 6.96 8.57
C CYS A 458 -11.94 5.83 7.92
N THR A 459 -11.94 5.77 6.60
CA THR A 459 -12.76 4.83 5.83
C THR A 459 -12.23 3.39 5.81
N ARG A 460 -11.20 3.08 6.60
CA ARG A 460 -10.77 1.68 6.84
C ARG A 460 -11.63 0.98 7.89
N ALA A 461 -12.38 1.73 8.71
CA ALA A 461 -13.22 1.17 9.76
C ALA A 461 -14.50 0.55 9.19
N LYS A 462 -14.77 -0.69 9.60
CA LYS A 462 -16.02 -1.41 9.28
C LYS A 462 -17.07 -1.23 10.38
N ARG A 463 -16.66 -0.98 11.62
CA ARG A 463 -17.57 -0.86 12.74
C ARG A 463 -17.21 0.30 13.67
N ASN A 464 -16.01 0.29 14.23
CA ASN A 464 -15.59 1.24 15.24
C ASN A 464 -14.37 2.03 14.76
N LEU A 465 -14.44 3.35 14.81
CA LEU A 465 -13.35 4.28 14.55
C LEU A 465 -13.01 5.02 15.85
N TYR A 466 -11.78 4.89 16.28
CA TYR A 466 -11.23 5.63 17.42
C TYR A 466 -10.22 6.65 16.91
N LEU A 467 -10.48 7.92 17.16
CA LEU A 467 -9.62 9.04 16.80
C LEU A 467 -8.70 9.33 17.98
N MET A 468 -7.46 8.81 17.93
CA MET A 468 -6.50 9.04 19.01
C MET A 468 -5.86 10.41 18.83
N ARG A 469 -6.04 11.28 19.84
CA ARG A 469 -5.52 12.64 19.85
C ARG A 469 -4.00 12.67 19.67
N ALA A 470 -3.52 13.69 19.00
CA ALA A 470 -2.09 13.92 18.86
C ALA A 470 -1.46 14.24 20.22
N LYS A 471 -0.20 13.83 20.45
CA LYS A 471 0.57 14.16 21.67
C LYS A 471 0.57 15.66 21.99
N ILE A 472 0.59 16.48 20.95
CA ILE A 472 0.42 17.93 21.03
C ILE A 472 -0.75 18.27 20.14
N GLU A 473 -1.91 18.53 20.72
CA GLU A 473 -3.18 18.66 20.01
C GLU A 473 -3.13 19.67 18.84
N ARG A 474 -2.55 20.87 19.05
CA ARG A 474 -2.36 21.89 17.99
C ARG A 474 -1.47 21.47 16.82
N LYS A 475 -0.71 20.37 16.96
CA LYS A 475 0.16 19.81 15.93
C LYS A 475 -0.46 18.60 15.22
N GLY A 476 -1.60 18.14 15.68
CA GLY A 476 -2.36 17.05 15.07
C GLY A 476 -3.26 17.50 13.95
N TYR A 477 -3.79 16.52 13.22
CA TYR A 477 -4.90 16.76 12.30
C TYR A 477 -6.17 17.01 13.12
N GLN A 478 -6.86 18.10 12.82
CA GLN A 478 -8.05 18.52 13.58
C GLN A 478 -9.31 17.85 13.01
N LEU A 479 -9.98 17.03 13.81
CA LEU A 479 -11.26 16.40 13.51
C LEU A 479 -12.25 16.66 14.64
#